data_c6e01880f430d2c7c400b3d1c9fcc2e0
#
_entry.id   c6e01880f430d2c7c400b3d1c9fcc2e0
#
_cell.length_a   1.000
_cell.length_b   1.000
_cell.length_c   1.000
_cell.angle_alpha   90.00
_cell.angle_beta   90.00
_cell.angle_gamma   90.00
#
_symmetry.space_group_name_H-M   'P 1'
#
loop_
_entity.id
_entity.type
_entity.pdbx_description
1 polymer ?
#
loop_
_entity_poly.entity_id
_entity_poly.type
_entity_poly.pdbx_seq_one_letter_code
_entity_poly.pdbx_strand_id
1 'polypeptide(L)'
;VLGYAGSLLSLSLLIPVYIASKYSDSNKRQKLLFIGSLLYSLSWLLRPFISTIRSVYLISVFSGISSALVYVPYHSIFYNKVTKNNTTEYIVIREMFMSLGRIFVLTLFYLTGSFIILFILSAIASFFRGFYK
;
A
#
# COMPACT_ATOMS: atom_id res chain seq x y z
N VAL A 1 10.58 9.56 -17.64
CA VAL A 1 9.17 9.47 -17.18
C VAL A 1 9.07 8.73 -15.83
N LEU A 2 9.63 7.52 -15.69
CA LEU A 2 9.54 6.72 -14.46
C LEU A 2 10.18 7.42 -13.24
N GLY A 3 11.31 8.08 -13.39
CA GLY A 3 11.96 8.81 -12.30
C GLY A 3 11.10 9.97 -11.78
N TYR A 4 10.50 10.75 -12.67
CA TYR A 4 9.59 11.84 -12.29
C TYR A 4 8.32 11.33 -11.60
N ALA A 5 7.75 10.21 -12.07
CA ALA A 5 6.60 9.59 -11.44
C ALA A 5 6.93 9.11 -10.01
N GLY A 6 8.12 8.53 -9.81
CA GLY A 6 8.60 8.13 -8.48
C GLY A 6 8.82 9.31 -7.55
N SER A 7 9.39 10.42 -8.04
CA SER A 7 9.56 11.64 -7.25
C SER A 7 8.23 12.28 -6.85
N LEU A 8 7.27 12.34 -7.77
CA LEU A 8 5.92 12.83 -7.48
C LEU A 8 5.21 11.96 -6.46
N LEU A 9 5.35 10.63 -6.54
CA LEU A 9 4.82 9.70 -5.56
C LEU A 9 5.40 9.98 -4.18
N SER A 10 6.71 10.15 -4.07
CA SER A 10 7.38 10.44 -2.79
C SER A 10 6.97 11.78 -2.19
N LEU A 11 6.86 12.82 -3.02
CA LEU A 11 6.38 14.14 -2.59
C LEU A 11 4.91 14.11 -2.14
N SER A 12 4.06 13.37 -2.86
CA SER A 12 2.64 13.23 -2.52
C SER A 12 2.39 12.49 -1.22
N LEU A 13 3.37 11.74 -0.70
CA LEU A 13 3.31 11.07 0.60
C LEU A 13 3.47 12.03 1.79
N LEU A 14 4.20 13.14 1.65
CA LEU A 14 4.59 13.99 2.79
C LEU A 14 3.37 14.56 3.54
N ILE A 15 2.46 15.20 2.83
CA ILE A 15 1.27 15.83 3.44
C ILE A 15 0.31 14.79 4.04
N PRO A 16 -0.08 13.73 3.30
CA PRO A 16 -0.96 12.71 3.84
C PRO A 16 -0.37 11.93 5.02
N VAL A 17 0.95 11.70 5.05
CA VAL A 17 1.62 11.06 6.20
C VAL A 17 1.47 11.91 7.44
N TYR A 18 1.68 13.22 7.36
CA TYR A 18 1.49 14.13 8.49
C TYR A 18 0.04 14.13 8.98
N ILE A 19 -0.93 14.22 8.07
CA ILE A 19 -2.35 14.16 8.41
C ILE A 19 -2.72 12.80 9.02
N ALA A 20 -2.32 11.71 8.38
CA ALA A 20 -2.61 10.36 8.84
C ALA A 20 -2.00 10.07 10.22
N SER A 21 -0.80 10.58 10.52
CA SER A 21 -0.18 10.41 11.83
C SER A 21 -1.01 11.06 12.94
N LYS A 22 -1.50 12.28 12.72
CA LYS A 22 -2.35 13.00 13.66
C LYS A 22 -3.69 12.30 13.93
N TYR A 23 -4.28 11.67 12.92
CA TYR A 23 -5.55 10.94 13.05
C TYR A 23 -5.35 9.49 13.51
N SER A 24 -4.16 8.92 13.36
CA SER A 24 -3.85 7.53 13.76
C SER A 24 -3.81 7.33 15.28
N ASP A 25 -3.62 8.39 16.05
CA ASP A 25 -3.63 8.33 17.53
C ASP A 25 -5.04 8.29 18.14
N SER A 26 -6.08 8.44 17.34
CA SER A 26 -7.47 8.44 17.76
C SER A 26 -8.17 7.09 17.52
N ASN A 27 -9.37 6.91 18.16
CA ASN A 27 -10.26 5.76 17.92
C ASN A 27 -10.75 5.63 16.46
N LYS A 28 -10.35 6.55 15.56
CA LYS A 28 -10.71 6.57 14.15
C LYS A 28 -9.71 5.81 13.26
N ARG A 29 -8.65 5.22 13.86
CA ARG A 29 -7.56 4.51 13.15
C ARG A 29 -8.05 3.44 12.17
N GLN A 30 -9.01 2.61 12.60
CA GLN A 30 -9.56 1.54 11.75
C GLN A 30 -10.35 2.09 10.56
N LYS A 31 -11.12 3.16 10.77
CA LYS A 31 -11.86 3.81 9.68
C LYS A 31 -10.91 4.41 8.64
N LEU A 32 -9.83 5.04 9.11
CA LEU A 32 -8.80 5.60 8.23
C LEU A 32 -8.10 4.49 7.41
N LEU A 33 -7.77 3.37 8.04
CA LEU A 33 -7.18 2.20 7.37
C LEU A 33 -8.13 1.64 6.30
N PHE A 34 -9.41 1.50 6.62
CA PHE A 34 -10.41 0.98 5.68
C PHE A 34 -10.60 1.90 4.47
N ILE A 35 -10.78 3.19 4.69
CA ILE A 35 -10.90 4.19 3.60
C ILE A 35 -9.62 4.21 2.77
N GLY A 36 -8.45 4.25 3.39
CA GLY A 36 -7.17 4.21 2.72
C GLY A 36 -6.99 2.97 1.86
N SER A 37 -7.37 1.79 2.37
CA SER A 37 -7.26 0.53 1.63
C SER A 37 -8.20 0.47 0.42
N LEU A 38 -9.41 1.03 0.52
CA LEU A 38 -10.32 1.16 -0.62
C LEU A 38 -9.73 2.07 -1.71
N LEU A 39 -9.24 3.24 -1.34
CA LEU A 39 -8.62 4.16 -2.29
C LEU A 39 -7.36 3.57 -2.93
N TYR A 40 -6.56 2.86 -2.14
CA TYR A 40 -5.35 2.20 -2.64
C TYR A 40 -5.67 1.01 -3.57
N SER A 41 -6.69 0.22 -3.26
CA SER A 41 -7.20 -0.83 -4.14
C SER A 41 -7.69 -0.24 -5.46
N LEU A 42 -8.44 0.87 -5.42
CA LEU A 42 -8.90 1.58 -6.60
C LEU A 42 -7.73 2.07 -7.47
N SER A 43 -6.65 2.56 -6.84
CA SER A 43 -5.45 3.00 -7.59
C SER A 43 -4.80 1.87 -8.39
N TRP A 44 -4.83 0.63 -7.87
CA TRP A 44 -4.34 -0.56 -8.58
C TRP A 44 -5.24 -0.96 -9.75
N LEU A 45 -6.57 -0.88 -9.58
CA LEU A 45 -7.54 -1.17 -10.64
C LEU A 45 -7.49 -0.17 -11.79
N LEU A 46 -7.13 1.09 -11.52
CA LEU A 46 -7.01 2.12 -12.55
C LEU A 46 -5.74 1.99 -13.42
N ARG A 47 -4.70 1.31 -12.94
CA ARG A 47 -3.41 1.19 -13.66
C ARG A 47 -3.51 0.56 -15.05
N PRO A 48 -4.31 -0.51 -15.29
CA PRO A 48 -4.43 -1.08 -16.64
C PRO A 48 -5.01 -0.12 -17.68
N PHE A 49 -5.73 0.90 -17.26
CA PHE A 49 -6.38 1.88 -18.16
C PHE A 49 -5.50 3.09 -18.48
N ILE A 50 -4.26 3.11 -18.01
CA ILE A 50 -3.31 4.20 -18.27
C ILE A 50 -2.80 4.11 -19.70
N SER A 51 -3.17 5.08 -20.53
CA SER A 51 -2.70 5.19 -21.92
C SER A 51 -1.83 6.42 -22.18
N THR A 52 -1.86 7.41 -21.27
CA THR A 52 -1.13 8.68 -21.46
C THR A 52 -0.17 8.98 -20.33
N ILE A 53 0.89 9.73 -20.63
CA ILE A 53 1.89 10.16 -19.64
C ILE A 53 1.25 11.00 -18.52
N ARG A 54 0.26 11.82 -18.86
CA ARG A 54 -0.48 12.62 -17.85
C ARG A 54 -1.22 11.74 -16.87
N SER A 55 -1.86 10.68 -17.34
CA SER A 55 -2.54 9.69 -16.49
C SER A 55 -1.57 8.97 -15.54
N VAL A 56 -0.33 8.70 -15.99
CA VAL A 56 0.72 8.12 -15.11
C VAL A 56 1.00 9.03 -13.93
N TYR A 57 1.16 10.34 -14.14
CA TYR A 57 1.44 11.28 -13.06
C TYR A 57 0.25 11.42 -12.10
N LEU A 58 -0.96 11.54 -12.61
CA LEU A 58 -2.17 11.64 -11.79
C LEU A 58 -2.35 10.40 -10.89
N ILE A 59 -2.20 9.21 -11.47
CA ILE A 59 -2.31 7.97 -10.70
C ILE A 59 -1.16 7.80 -9.70
N SER A 60 0.05 8.27 -10.02
CA SER A 60 1.17 8.26 -9.07
C SER A 60 0.87 9.12 -7.84
N VAL A 61 0.37 10.33 -8.02
CA VAL A 61 -0.04 11.22 -6.92
C VAL A 61 -1.18 10.59 -6.12
N PHE A 62 -2.22 10.10 -6.77
CA PHE A 62 -3.35 9.44 -6.13
C PHE A 62 -2.92 8.20 -5.33
N SER A 63 -2.04 7.36 -5.90
CA SER A 63 -1.47 6.20 -5.24
C SER A 63 -0.61 6.59 -4.04
N GLY A 64 0.15 7.68 -4.12
CA GLY A 64 0.93 8.23 -3.00
C GLY A 64 0.04 8.61 -1.83
N ILE A 65 -0.99 9.41 -2.07
CA ILE A 65 -1.95 9.82 -1.04
C ILE A 65 -2.63 8.60 -0.40
N SER A 66 -3.14 7.69 -1.22
CA SER A 66 -3.83 6.49 -0.77
C SER A 66 -2.92 5.56 0.05
N SER A 67 -1.66 5.40 -0.37
CA SER A 67 -0.69 4.57 0.34
C SER A 67 -0.37 5.13 1.73
N ALA A 68 -0.22 6.45 1.89
CA ALA A 68 0.01 7.05 3.21
C ALA A 68 -1.13 6.78 4.19
N LEU A 69 -2.38 6.87 3.70
CA LEU A 69 -3.57 6.59 4.51
C LEU A 69 -3.67 5.11 4.96
N VAL A 70 -2.99 4.21 4.25
CA VAL A 70 -2.88 2.78 4.63
C VAL A 70 -1.68 2.53 5.53
N TYR A 71 -0.49 3.00 5.13
CA TYR A 71 0.76 2.66 5.81
C TYR A 71 0.82 3.17 7.24
N VAL A 72 0.43 4.42 7.47
CA VAL A 72 0.54 5.03 8.81
C VAL A 72 -0.32 4.30 9.83
N PRO A 73 -1.66 4.13 9.65
CA PRO A 73 -2.48 3.41 10.62
C PRO A 73 -2.13 1.92 10.70
N TYR A 74 -1.75 1.29 9.59
CA TYR A 74 -1.32 -0.11 9.57
C TYR A 74 -0.09 -0.33 10.45
N HIS A 75 0.96 0.48 10.29
CA HIS A 75 2.15 0.40 11.13
C HIS A 75 1.86 0.71 12.59
N SER A 76 1.01 1.70 12.87
CA SER A 76 0.60 2.02 14.23
C SER A 76 -0.13 0.84 14.91
N ILE A 77 -1.03 0.14 14.20
CA ILE A 77 -1.70 -1.07 14.73
C ILE A 77 -0.67 -2.19 14.93
N PHE A 78 0.21 -2.39 13.97
CA PHE A 78 1.24 -3.43 14.03
C PHE A 78 2.17 -3.23 15.23
N TYR A 79 2.74 -2.04 15.41
CA TYR A 79 3.67 -1.76 16.50
C TYR A 79 3.01 -1.80 17.88
N ASN A 80 1.73 -1.48 17.98
CA ASN A 80 1.01 -1.62 19.26
C ASN A 80 0.83 -3.07 19.72
N LYS A 81 0.87 -4.03 18.79
CA LYS A 81 0.79 -5.47 19.10
C LYS A 81 2.14 -6.09 19.44
N VAL A 82 3.23 -5.40 19.10
CA VAL A 82 4.60 -5.87 19.32
C VAL A 82 5.05 -5.44 20.70
N THR A 83 5.32 -6.40 21.58
CA THR A 83 5.96 -6.14 22.88
C THR A 83 7.45 -6.00 22.71
N LYS A 84 8.12 -5.29 23.66
CA LYS A 84 9.58 -5.08 23.61
C LYS A 84 10.39 -6.38 23.49
N ASN A 85 9.90 -7.49 24.06
CA ASN A 85 10.62 -8.77 24.07
C ASN A 85 10.53 -9.53 22.74
N ASN A 86 9.50 -9.28 21.91
CA ASN A 86 9.23 -10.05 20.70
C ASN A 86 9.39 -9.23 19.40
N THR A 87 9.96 -8.04 19.49
CA THR A 87 10.04 -7.10 18.35
C THR A 87 10.82 -7.71 17.18
N THR A 88 11.96 -8.36 17.45
CA THR A 88 12.80 -8.95 16.41
C THR A 88 12.09 -10.10 15.69
N GLU A 89 11.45 -10.98 16.44
CA GLU A 89 10.71 -12.13 15.86
C GLU A 89 9.58 -11.65 14.95
N TYR A 90 8.79 -10.66 15.39
CA TYR A 90 7.71 -10.09 14.58
C TYR A 90 8.22 -9.44 13.29
N ILE A 91 9.34 -8.72 13.34
CA ILE A 91 9.93 -8.10 12.15
C ILE A 91 10.41 -9.18 11.18
N VAL A 92 11.11 -10.20 11.66
CA VAL A 92 11.62 -11.30 10.84
C VAL A 92 10.46 -12.06 10.17
N ILE A 93 9.44 -12.44 10.93
CA ILE A 93 8.27 -13.13 10.38
C ILE A 93 7.60 -12.27 9.30
N ARG A 94 7.41 -10.98 9.54
CA ARG A 94 6.83 -10.05 8.55
C ARG A 94 7.64 -10.01 7.27
N GLU A 95 8.97 -9.89 7.36
CA GLU A 95 9.86 -9.84 6.19
C GLU A 95 9.86 -11.17 5.43
N MET A 96 9.78 -12.30 6.12
CA MET A 96 9.64 -13.62 5.48
C MET A 96 8.34 -13.71 4.66
N PHE A 97 7.20 -13.33 5.24
CA PHE A 97 5.92 -13.33 4.50
C PHE A 97 5.92 -12.36 3.32
N MET A 98 6.53 -11.18 3.49
CA MET A 98 6.67 -10.23 2.38
C MET A 98 7.55 -10.76 1.25
N SER A 99 8.64 -11.46 1.59
CA SER A 99 9.53 -12.08 0.61
C SER A 99 8.85 -13.22 -0.13
N LEU A 100 8.12 -14.08 0.58
CA LEU A 100 7.31 -15.14 -0.03
C LEU A 100 6.25 -14.56 -0.98
N GLY A 101 5.59 -13.48 -0.58
CA GLY A 101 4.62 -12.78 -1.43
C GLY A 101 5.25 -12.23 -2.72
N ARG A 102 6.47 -11.67 -2.64
CA ARG A 102 7.21 -11.20 -3.82
C ARG A 102 7.57 -12.35 -4.77
N ILE A 103 8.07 -13.46 -4.23
CA ILE A 103 8.39 -14.66 -5.03
C ILE A 103 7.12 -15.18 -5.71
N PHE A 104 6.02 -15.28 -4.99
CA PHE A 104 4.74 -15.73 -5.53
C PHE A 104 4.26 -14.84 -6.69
N VAL A 105 4.31 -13.52 -6.53
CA VAL A 105 3.93 -12.56 -7.57
C VAL A 105 4.83 -12.69 -8.80
N LEU A 106 6.15 -12.83 -8.62
CA LEU A 106 7.09 -13.01 -9.73
C LEU A 106 6.85 -14.33 -10.47
N THR A 107 6.58 -15.41 -9.74
CA THR A 107 6.26 -16.72 -10.33
C THR A 107 4.96 -16.66 -11.14
N LEU A 108 3.93 -16.01 -10.59
CA LEU A 108 2.67 -15.79 -11.32
C LEU A 108 2.89 -14.96 -12.60
N PHE A 109 3.70 -13.92 -12.53
CA PHE A 109 4.03 -13.12 -13.71
C PHE A 109 4.73 -13.97 -14.77
N TYR A 110 5.69 -14.79 -14.36
CA TYR A 110 6.42 -15.69 -15.27
C TYR A 110 5.47 -16.68 -15.96
N LEU A 111 4.50 -17.23 -15.23
CA LEU A 111 3.55 -18.21 -15.75
C LEU A 111 2.46 -17.59 -16.64
N THR A 112 2.00 -16.39 -16.32
CA THR A 112 0.84 -15.77 -17.01
C THR A 112 1.24 -14.76 -18.07
N GLY A 113 2.43 -14.17 -17.98
CA GLY A 113 2.90 -13.09 -18.85
C GLY A 113 2.04 -11.81 -18.79
N SER A 114 1.05 -11.74 -17.90
CA SER A 114 0.05 -10.68 -17.88
C SER A 114 0.16 -9.77 -16.66
N PHE A 115 0.45 -8.49 -16.89
CA PHE A 115 0.43 -7.46 -15.83
C PHE A 115 -0.97 -7.19 -15.27
N ILE A 116 -2.03 -7.42 -16.05
CA ILE A 116 -3.41 -7.16 -15.63
C ILE A 116 -3.76 -8.05 -14.43
N ILE A 117 -3.39 -9.32 -14.46
CA ILE A 117 -3.63 -10.26 -13.37
C ILE A 117 -2.94 -9.79 -12.09
N LEU A 118 -1.72 -9.29 -12.19
CA LEU A 118 -0.98 -8.76 -11.04
C LEU A 118 -1.64 -7.51 -10.44
N PHE A 119 -2.17 -6.64 -11.27
CA PHE A 119 -2.88 -5.44 -10.82
C PHE A 119 -4.18 -5.82 -10.09
N ILE A 120 -4.93 -6.78 -10.59
CA ILE A 120 -6.16 -7.29 -9.95
C ILE A 120 -5.81 -7.94 -8.60
N LEU A 121 -4.80 -8.81 -8.54
CA LEU A 121 -4.36 -9.43 -7.29
C LEU A 121 -3.89 -8.39 -6.26
N SER A 122 -3.14 -7.38 -6.70
CA SER A 122 -2.70 -6.29 -5.83
C SER A 122 -3.87 -5.47 -5.31
N ALA A 123 -4.90 -5.25 -6.11
CA ALA A 123 -6.12 -4.57 -5.70
C ALA A 123 -6.88 -5.37 -4.64
N ILE A 124 -7.05 -6.68 -4.85
CA ILE A 124 -7.71 -7.59 -3.90
C ILE A 124 -6.93 -7.64 -2.58
N ALA A 125 -5.60 -7.83 -2.64
CA ALA A 125 -4.75 -7.87 -1.45
C ALA A 125 -4.80 -6.54 -0.67
N SER A 126 -4.85 -5.40 -1.37
CA SER A 126 -4.96 -4.09 -0.77
C SER A 126 -6.32 -3.88 -0.09
N PHE A 127 -7.38 -4.38 -0.68
CA PHE A 127 -8.73 -4.34 -0.11
C PHE A 127 -8.79 -5.14 1.21
N PHE A 128 -8.28 -6.37 1.23
CA PHE A 128 -8.28 -7.21 2.43
C PHE A 128 -7.47 -6.59 3.58
N ARG A 129 -6.45 -5.79 3.29
CA ARG A 129 -5.70 -5.07 4.31
C ARG A 129 -6.59 -4.12 5.15
N GLY A 130 -7.67 -3.60 4.59
CA GLY A 130 -8.62 -2.73 5.30
C GLY A 130 -9.38 -3.41 6.43
N PHE A 131 -9.47 -4.74 6.44
CA PHE A 131 -10.11 -5.54 7.48
C PHE A 131 -9.16 -5.96 8.61
N TYR A 132 -7.90 -5.58 8.54
CA TYR A 132 -6.93 -5.90 9.59
C TYR A 132 -7.26 -5.13 10.88
N LYS A 133 -7.46 -5.89 11.98
CA LYS A 133 -7.76 -5.38 13.33
C LYS A 133 -6.57 -5.51 14.27
#